data_96bd7eba2d870a46f3ffcca2c0ff6cd0
#
_entry.id   96bd7eba2d870a46f3ffcca2c0ff6cd0
#
_cell.length_a   1.000
_cell.length_b   1.000
_cell.length_c   1.000
_cell.angle_alpha   90.00
_cell.angle_beta   90.00
_cell.angle_gamma   90.00
#
_symmetry.space_group_name_H-M   'P 1'
#
loop_
_entity.id
_entity.type
_entity.pdbx_description
1 polymer ?
#
loop_
_entity_poly.entity_id
_entity_poly.type
_entity_poly.pdbx_seq_one_letter_code
_entity_poly.pdbx_strand_id
1 'polypeptide(L)'
;MRFLCVYPTVRSDTLREERRLRALENRVLRRVFGPKRDEVTGEWRKLHNEELNELYSLPNIVRVVKSRRMRWAGHVARMGEDRWVHRVLVEKPEGKRPLWRPRRRWEDNIKMDLQEVGGGRWDWMEWAQDRDGWRALVGTVRKFRVP
;
A
#
# COMPACT_ATOMS: atom_id res chain seq x y z
N MET A 1 0.48 29.21 -10.32
CA MET A 1 -0.28 28.05 -9.87
C MET A 1 0.53 27.29 -8.84
N ARG A 2 0.18 27.43 -7.59
CA ARG A 2 0.77 26.61 -6.53
C ARG A 2 0.09 25.24 -6.57
N PHE A 3 0.75 24.26 -7.14
CA PHE A 3 0.40 22.87 -6.84
C PHE A 3 0.74 22.63 -5.38
N LEU A 4 -0.27 22.72 -4.53
CA LEU A 4 -0.25 22.10 -3.22
C LEU A 4 -0.12 20.60 -3.49
N CYS A 5 1.13 20.12 -3.56
CA CYS A 5 1.42 18.73 -3.34
C CYS A 5 0.89 18.43 -1.91
N VAL A 6 -0.33 18.00 -1.83
CA VAL A 6 -0.83 17.36 -0.63
C VAL A 6 0.03 16.11 -0.50
N TYR A 7 1.14 16.25 0.21
CA TYR A 7 1.91 15.10 0.66
C TYR A 7 0.97 14.32 1.58
N PRO A 8 0.50 13.16 1.17
CA PRO A 8 -0.05 12.28 2.17
C PRO A 8 1.09 12.07 3.14
N THR A 9 0.91 12.46 4.38
CA THR A 9 1.70 12.03 5.52
C THR A 9 1.51 10.52 5.63
N VAL A 10 2.11 9.79 4.68
CA VAL A 10 2.03 8.35 4.66
C VAL A 10 3.02 7.88 5.71
N ARG A 11 2.48 7.69 6.89
CA ARG A 11 3.14 6.93 7.95
C ARG A 11 3.55 5.58 7.37
N SER A 12 4.72 5.12 7.76
CA SER A 12 5.15 3.77 7.46
C SER A 12 4.09 2.79 7.96
N ASP A 13 3.36 2.18 7.04
CA ASP A 13 2.30 1.25 7.37
C ASP A 13 2.91 0.05 8.09
N THR A 14 2.57 -0.09 9.34
CA THR A 14 2.88 -1.29 10.11
C THR A 14 1.82 -2.34 9.79
N LEU A 15 2.12 -3.62 10.04
CA LEU A 15 1.13 -4.71 9.94
C LEU A 15 -0.17 -4.39 10.70
N ARG A 16 -0.06 -3.62 11.78
CA ARG A 16 -1.20 -3.16 12.57
C ARG A 16 -2.08 -2.19 11.79
N GLU A 17 -1.47 -1.28 11.03
CA GLU A 17 -2.19 -0.30 10.20
C GLU A 17 -2.84 -0.98 9.01
N GLU A 18 -2.18 -1.93 8.37
CA GLU A 18 -2.80 -2.75 7.32
C GLU A 18 -4.02 -3.52 7.81
N ARG A 19 -3.95 -4.12 9.00
CA ARG A 19 -5.10 -4.79 9.63
C ARG A 19 -6.25 -3.82 9.90
N ARG A 20 -5.96 -2.61 10.35
CA ARG A 20 -6.97 -1.55 10.56
C ARG A 20 -7.63 -1.13 9.26
N LEU A 21 -6.86 -0.97 8.18
CA LEU A 21 -7.38 -0.65 6.87
C LEU A 21 -8.29 -1.75 6.34
N ARG A 22 -7.88 -3.01 6.45
CA ARG A 22 -8.73 -4.15 6.07
C ARG A 22 -10.01 -4.23 6.90
N ALA A 23 -9.93 -4.00 8.19
CA ALA A 23 -11.10 -3.98 9.06
C ALA A 23 -12.08 -2.86 8.68
N LEU A 24 -11.55 -1.68 8.34
CA LEU A 24 -12.36 -0.56 7.86
C LEU A 24 -13.05 -0.90 6.52
N GLU A 25 -12.29 -1.42 5.56
CA GLU A 25 -12.82 -1.85 4.27
C GLU A 25 -13.95 -2.86 4.43
N ASN A 26 -13.75 -3.93 5.20
CA ASN A 26 -14.75 -4.93 5.46
C ASN A 26 -16.00 -4.37 6.16
N ARG A 27 -15.83 -3.39 7.04
CA ARG A 27 -16.94 -2.69 7.70
C ARG A 27 -17.78 -1.90 6.68
N VAL A 28 -17.13 -1.19 5.78
CA VAL A 28 -17.81 -0.43 4.72
C VAL A 28 -18.52 -1.39 3.76
N LEU A 29 -17.85 -2.45 3.32
CA LEU A 29 -18.43 -3.45 2.42
C LEU A 29 -19.66 -4.12 3.04
N ARG A 30 -19.64 -4.46 4.33
CA ARG A 30 -20.83 -5.00 5.03
C ARG A 30 -22.01 -4.02 5.05
N ARG A 31 -21.75 -2.72 5.10
CA ARG A 31 -22.82 -1.72 5.00
C ARG A 31 -23.38 -1.62 3.59
N VAL A 32 -22.53 -1.76 2.57
CA VAL A 32 -22.92 -1.66 1.16
C VAL A 32 -23.72 -2.89 0.73
N PHE A 33 -23.22 -4.09 1.04
CA PHE A 33 -23.85 -5.35 0.62
C PHE A 33 -24.95 -5.82 1.55
N GLY A 34 -24.96 -5.36 2.81
CA GLY A 34 -25.94 -5.75 3.81
C GLY A 34 -25.77 -7.20 4.33
N PRO A 35 -26.72 -7.66 5.15
CA PRO A 35 -26.73 -9.05 5.63
C PRO A 35 -27.20 -10.00 4.52
N LYS A 36 -26.74 -11.26 4.55
CA LYS A 36 -27.18 -12.33 3.67
C LYS A 36 -28.09 -13.28 4.45
N ARG A 37 -29.14 -13.75 3.80
CA ARG A 37 -29.99 -14.80 4.37
C ARG A 37 -29.31 -16.15 4.19
N ASP A 38 -29.20 -16.92 5.26
CA ASP A 38 -28.69 -18.27 5.21
C ASP A 38 -29.72 -19.19 4.54
N GLU A 39 -29.30 -19.97 3.56
CA GLU A 39 -30.18 -20.87 2.80
C GLU A 39 -30.66 -22.06 3.61
N VAL A 40 -29.88 -22.47 4.62
CA VAL A 40 -30.15 -23.64 5.44
C VAL A 40 -31.03 -23.29 6.64
N THR A 41 -30.69 -22.23 7.36
CA THR A 41 -31.39 -21.81 8.59
C THR A 41 -32.50 -20.79 8.33
N GLY A 42 -32.45 -20.09 7.19
CA GLY A 42 -33.38 -19.02 6.85
C GLY A 42 -33.14 -17.73 7.66
N GLU A 43 -32.13 -17.68 8.51
CA GLU A 43 -31.82 -16.52 9.34
C GLU A 43 -30.92 -15.52 8.61
N TRP A 44 -31.01 -14.26 9.02
CA TRP A 44 -30.15 -13.21 8.51
C TRP A 44 -28.81 -13.20 9.25
N ARG A 45 -27.71 -13.35 8.53
CA ARG A 45 -26.35 -13.32 9.09
C ARG A 45 -25.49 -12.26 8.43
N LYS A 46 -24.45 -11.84 9.16
CA LYS A 46 -23.42 -10.98 8.61
C LYS A 46 -22.55 -11.75 7.62
N LEU A 47 -22.18 -11.10 6.52
CA LEU A 47 -21.24 -11.64 5.54
C LEU A 47 -19.87 -11.91 6.17
N HIS A 48 -19.30 -13.08 5.87
CA HIS A 48 -17.91 -13.40 6.19
C HIS A 48 -16.95 -12.61 5.30
N ASN A 49 -15.69 -12.48 5.73
CA ASN A 49 -14.70 -11.72 4.97
C ASN A 49 -14.44 -12.29 3.58
N GLU A 50 -14.48 -13.61 3.45
CA GLU A 50 -14.31 -14.33 2.19
C GLU A 50 -15.42 -13.99 1.20
N GLU A 51 -16.66 -14.04 1.65
CA GLU A 51 -17.84 -13.66 0.84
C GLU A 51 -17.77 -12.18 0.40
N LEU A 52 -17.30 -11.29 1.28
CA LEU A 52 -17.09 -9.89 0.91
C LEU A 52 -16.05 -9.72 -0.20
N ASN A 53 -14.97 -10.49 -0.14
CA ASN A 53 -13.91 -10.45 -1.15
C ASN A 53 -14.38 -11.02 -2.51
N GLU A 54 -15.29 -11.98 -2.49
CA GLU A 54 -15.91 -12.53 -3.71
C GLU A 54 -16.89 -11.54 -4.36
N LEU A 55 -17.72 -10.88 -3.55
CA LEU A 55 -18.66 -9.87 -4.00
C LEU A 55 -17.95 -8.60 -4.49
N TYR A 56 -16.85 -8.23 -3.82
CA TYR A 56 -16.03 -7.08 -4.17
C TYR A 56 -14.84 -7.52 -5.03
N SER A 57 -15.02 -7.58 -6.32
CA SER A 57 -14.01 -8.05 -7.28
C SER A 57 -12.81 -7.12 -7.47
N LEU A 58 -12.85 -5.91 -6.91
CA LEU A 58 -11.78 -4.93 -7.02
C LEU A 58 -10.63 -5.24 -6.04
N PRO A 59 -9.42 -4.73 -6.32
CA PRO A 59 -8.29 -4.88 -5.40
C PRO A 59 -8.61 -4.27 -4.03
N ASN A 60 -8.21 -4.95 -2.95
CA ASN A 60 -8.42 -4.43 -1.60
C ASN A 60 -7.60 -3.14 -1.35
N ILE A 61 -8.00 -2.38 -0.33
CA ILE A 61 -7.41 -1.08 -0.01
C ILE A 61 -5.90 -1.15 0.23
N VAL A 62 -5.40 -2.22 0.84
CA VAL A 62 -3.96 -2.41 1.12
C VAL A 62 -3.17 -2.51 -0.18
N ARG A 63 -3.66 -3.25 -1.17
CA ARG A 63 -3.01 -3.36 -2.50
C ARG A 63 -3.02 -2.04 -3.24
N VAL A 64 -4.10 -1.30 -3.16
CA VAL A 64 -4.19 0.03 -3.78
C VAL A 64 -3.17 0.97 -3.16
N VAL A 65 -3.04 0.97 -1.83
CA VAL A 65 -2.05 1.78 -1.11
C VAL A 65 -0.63 1.38 -1.49
N LYS A 66 -0.31 0.08 -1.48
CA LYS A 66 1.02 -0.44 -1.88
C LYS A 66 1.35 -0.08 -3.34
N SER A 67 0.42 -0.28 -4.25
CA SER A 67 0.59 0.07 -5.66
C SER A 67 0.86 1.57 -5.87
N ARG A 68 0.14 2.44 -5.15
CA ARG A 68 0.37 3.89 -5.20
C ARG A 68 1.72 4.28 -4.62
N ARG A 69 2.13 3.66 -3.53
CA ARG A 69 3.45 3.85 -2.91
C ARG A 69 4.57 3.47 -3.88
N MET A 70 4.47 2.31 -4.50
CA MET A 70 5.43 1.84 -5.49
C MET A 70 5.50 2.76 -6.71
N ARG A 71 4.37 3.24 -7.20
CA ARG A 71 4.33 4.21 -8.30
C ARG A 71 5.05 5.51 -7.94
N TRP A 72 4.79 6.04 -6.76
CA TRP A 72 5.46 7.22 -6.26
C TRP A 72 6.97 7.01 -6.08
N ALA A 73 7.37 5.87 -5.49
CA ALA A 73 8.77 5.52 -5.30
C ALA A 73 9.55 5.50 -6.64
N GLY A 74 8.99 4.87 -7.66
CA GLY A 74 9.59 4.85 -9.00
C GLY A 74 9.69 6.25 -9.63
N HIS A 75 8.73 7.11 -9.38
CA HIS A 75 8.79 8.49 -9.83
C HIS A 75 9.91 9.27 -9.14
N VAL A 76 10.02 9.14 -7.83
CA VAL A 76 11.08 9.81 -7.05
C VAL A 76 12.48 9.30 -7.44
N ALA A 77 12.64 7.99 -7.63
CA ALA A 77 13.92 7.40 -8.04
C ALA A 77 14.42 7.96 -9.38
N ARG A 78 13.51 8.27 -10.31
CA ARG A 78 13.84 8.88 -11.61
C ARG A 78 14.07 10.39 -11.57
N MET A 79 13.71 11.06 -10.48
CA MET A 79 13.90 12.53 -10.37
C MET A 79 15.35 12.95 -10.16
N GLY A 80 16.22 12.05 -9.75
CA GLY A 80 17.61 12.32 -9.42
C GLY A 80 17.83 12.73 -7.96
N GLU A 81 19.07 12.57 -7.52
CA GLU A 81 19.47 12.73 -6.11
C GLU A 81 19.45 14.20 -5.62
N ASP A 82 19.56 15.14 -6.53
CA ASP A 82 19.58 16.57 -6.23
C ASP A 82 18.24 17.13 -5.70
N ARG A 83 17.18 16.37 -5.88
CA ARG A 83 15.86 16.79 -5.44
C ARG A 83 15.61 16.43 -3.98
N TRP A 84 15.15 17.41 -3.20
CA TRP A 84 14.82 17.23 -1.78
C TRP A 84 13.81 16.07 -1.53
N VAL A 85 12.97 15.73 -2.50
CA VAL A 85 12.04 14.61 -2.42
C VAL A 85 12.78 13.27 -2.32
N HIS A 86 13.92 13.13 -3.02
CA HIS A 86 14.78 11.95 -2.92
C HIS A 86 15.36 11.82 -1.50
N ARG A 87 15.74 12.94 -0.89
CA ARG A 87 16.22 12.98 0.51
C ARG A 87 15.18 12.48 1.50
N VAL A 88 13.91 12.83 1.32
CA VAL A 88 12.82 12.31 2.17
C VAL A 88 12.71 10.78 2.12
N LEU A 89 13.03 10.19 0.97
CA LEU A 89 12.98 8.75 0.78
C LEU A 89 14.15 8.03 1.47
N VAL A 90 15.36 8.53 1.30
CA VAL A 90 16.63 7.86 1.63
C VAL A 90 17.25 8.37 2.92
N GLU A 91 17.18 9.68 3.17
CA GLU A 91 17.90 10.31 4.29
C GLU A 91 17.24 10.09 5.65
N LYS A 92 18.11 10.10 6.66
CA LYS A 92 17.68 10.21 8.05
C LYS A 92 17.37 11.68 8.33
N PRO A 93 16.22 12.02 8.91
CA PRO A 93 15.99 13.38 9.35
C PRO A 93 17.04 13.73 10.40
N GLU A 94 17.65 14.88 10.23
CA GLU A 94 18.57 15.46 11.21
C GLU A 94 17.78 15.87 12.46
N GLY A 95 18.35 15.62 13.64
CA GLY A 95 17.78 16.00 14.92
C GLY A 95 17.28 14.86 15.80
N LYS A 96 16.82 15.21 17.00
CA LYS A 96 16.27 14.24 17.96
C LYS A 96 15.00 13.60 17.42
N ARG A 97 14.91 12.27 17.48
CA ARG A 97 13.72 11.54 17.05
C ARG A 97 12.52 11.94 17.92
N PRO A 98 11.39 12.38 17.33
CA PRO A 98 10.19 12.56 18.09
C PRO A 98 9.73 11.24 18.70
N LEU A 99 9.22 11.26 19.92
CA LEU A 99 8.78 10.09 20.69
C LEU A 99 7.75 9.21 19.97
N TRP A 100 6.98 9.78 19.05
CA TRP A 100 5.87 9.15 18.35
C TRP A 100 6.17 8.76 16.91
N ARG A 101 7.43 8.67 16.55
CA ARG A 101 7.81 8.45 15.17
C ARG A 101 7.52 7.02 14.70
N PRO A 102 7.05 6.83 13.44
CA PRO A 102 6.99 5.53 12.80
C PRO A 102 8.34 4.84 12.84
N ARG A 103 8.36 3.56 13.19
CA ARG A 103 9.60 2.79 13.42
C ARG A 103 10.37 2.45 12.14
N ARG A 104 9.74 2.59 10.97
CA ARG A 104 10.31 2.22 9.66
C ARG A 104 10.41 3.44 8.75
N ARG A 105 11.42 3.42 7.89
CA ARG A 105 11.61 4.43 6.85
C ARG A 105 10.77 4.08 5.63
N TRP A 106 10.57 5.05 4.77
CA TRP A 106 9.93 4.87 3.48
C TRP A 106 10.61 3.80 2.63
N GLU A 107 11.95 3.87 2.56
CA GLU A 107 12.77 2.92 1.84
C GLU A 107 12.58 1.49 2.38
N ASP A 108 12.51 1.31 3.69
CA ASP A 108 12.29 0.00 4.31
C ASP A 108 10.94 -0.59 3.91
N ASN A 109 9.90 0.24 3.85
CA ASN A 109 8.57 -0.19 3.43
C ASN A 109 8.53 -0.59 1.94
N ILE A 110 9.22 0.18 1.10
CA ILE A 110 9.34 -0.14 -0.33
C ILE A 110 10.08 -1.46 -0.52
N LYS A 111 11.18 -1.66 0.19
CA LYS A 111 11.94 -2.92 0.15
C LYS A 111 11.09 -4.11 0.60
N MET A 112 10.28 -3.94 1.64
CA MET A 112 9.36 -4.99 2.10
C MET A 112 8.27 -5.29 1.06
N ASP A 113 7.64 -4.27 0.50
CA ASP A 113 6.62 -4.45 -0.54
C ASP A 113 7.20 -5.16 -1.78
N LEU A 114 8.45 -4.87 -2.13
CA LEU A 114 9.17 -5.55 -3.20
C LEU A 114 9.48 -7.02 -2.89
N GLN A 115 9.88 -7.32 -1.65
CA GLN A 115 10.13 -8.70 -1.22
C GLN A 115 8.86 -9.55 -1.28
N GLU A 116 7.70 -9.00 -0.92
CA GLU A 116 6.42 -9.69 -1.03
C GLU A 116 6.05 -10.07 -2.47
N VAL A 117 6.48 -9.28 -3.44
CA VAL A 117 6.18 -9.50 -4.87
C VAL A 117 7.24 -10.39 -5.55
N GLY A 118 8.24 -10.85 -4.81
CA GLY A 118 9.31 -11.69 -5.35
C GLY A 118 10.46 -10.89 -5.99
N GLY A 119 10.49 -9.58 -5.80
CA GLY A 119 11.63 -8.73 -6.12
C GLY A 119 12.77 -9.03 -5.15
N GLY A 120 13.82 -9.70 -5.64
CA GLY A 120 14.99 -10.03 -4.82
C GLY A 120 15.74 -8.80 -4.30
N ARG A 121 16.96 -9.02 -3.76
CA ARG A 121 17.89 -8.01 -3.20
C ARG A 121 18.48 -7.02 -4.23
N TRP A 122 17.73 -6.68 -5.27
CA TRP A 122 18.18 -5.75 -6.30
C TRP A 122 18.11 -4.32 -5.78
N ASP A 123 18.98 -3.49 -6.31
CA ASP A 123 18.82 -2.04 -6.09
C ASP A 123 17.54 -1.58 -6.80
N TRP A 124 16.49 -1.40 -6.05
CA TRP A 124 15.19 -1.02 -6.57
C TRP A 124 15.21 0.34 -7.27
N MET A 125 16.16 1.21 -6.90
CA MET A 125 16.31 2.52 -7.54
C MET A 125 16.83 2.38 -8.96
N GLU A 126 17.77 1.47 -9.20
CA GLU A 126 18.27 1.15 -10.52
C GLU A 126 17.15 0.51 -11.37
N TRP A 127 16.43 -0.42 -10.79
CA TRP A 127 15.29 -1.05 -11.49
C TRP A 127 14.17 -0.06 -11.80
N ALA A 128 13.93 0.94 -10.96
CA ALA A 128 12.95 1.98 -11.19
C ALA A 128 13.27 2.90 -12.38
N GLN A 129 14.50 2.88 -12.91
CA GLN A 129 14.87 3.62 -14.12
C GLN A 129 14.18 3.02 -15.37
N ASP A 130 13.97 1.72 -15.40
CA ASP A 130 13.13 1.08 -16.40
C ASP A 130 11.65 1.33 -16.11
N ARG A 131 11.05 2.23 -16.87
CA ARG A 131 9.64 2.62 -16.68
C ARG A 131 8.67 1.49 -16.95
N ASP A 132 8.93 0.69 -17.96
CA ASP A 132 8.00 -0.34 -18.40
C ASP A 132 8.07 -1.55 -17.48
N GLY A 133 9.25 -1.97 -17.08
CA GLY A 133 9.46 -2.98 -16.05
C GLY A 133 8.84 -2.56 -14.73
N TRP A 134 9.02 -1.30 -14.31
CA TRP A 134 8.42 -0.78 -13.08
C TRP A 134 6.88 -0.72 -13.13
N ARG A 135 6.30 -0.33 -14.27
CA ARG A 135 4.83 -0.35 -14.45
C ARG A 135 4.26 -1.77 -14.38
N ALA A 136 4.93 -2.73 -14.99
CA ALA A 136 4.54 -4.13 -14.92
C ALA A 136 4.56 -4.62 -13.46
N LEU A 137 5.62 -4.30 -12.69
CA LEU A 137 5.72 -4.60 -11.27
C LEU A 137 4.57 -3.99 -10.46
N VAL A 138 4.28 -2.71 -10.64
CA VAL A 138 3.16 -2.01 -9.96
C VAL A 138 1.83 -2.67 -10.30
N GLY A 139 1.65 -3.10 -11.54
CA GLY A 139 0.49 -3.87 -11.99
C GLY A 139 0.37 -5.21 -11.27
N THR A 140 1.49 -5.90 -11.08
CA THR A 140 1.55 -7.16 -10.33
C THR A 140 1.18 -6.98 -8.86
N VAL A 141 1.72 -5.95 -8.19
CA VAL A 141 1.36 -5.60 -6.80
C VAL A 141 -0.16 -5.43 -6.64
N ARG A 142 -0.79 -4.81 -7.62
CA ARG A 142 -2.23 -4.59 -7.60
C ARG A 142 -3.04 -5.88 -7.77
N LYS A 143 -2.54 -6.83 -8.57
CA LYS A 143 -3.20 -8.10 -8.88
C LYS A 143 -2.89 -9.22 -7.88
N PHE A 144 -1.77 -9.12 -7.19
CA PHE A 144 -1.28 -10.18 -6.31
C PHE A 144 -2.23 -10.41 -5.13
N ARG A 145 -2.84 -11.58 -5.07
CA ARG A 145 -3.59 -12.02 -3.89
C ARG A 145 -2.58 -12.47 -2.83
N VAL A 146 -2.35 -11.65 -1.82
CA VAL A 146 -1.72 -12.12 -0.60
C VAL A 146 -2.77 -12.93 0.14
N PRO A 147 -2.50 -14.19 0.45
CA PRO A 147 -3.41 -15.00 1.23
C PRO A 147 -3.67 -14.40 2.62
#